data_219ba9fd8f1b6fedf007c15650ba9a59
#
_entry.id   219ba9fd8f1b6fedf007c15650ba9a59
#
_cell.length_a   1.000
_cell.length_b   1.000
_cell.length_c   1.000
_cell.angle_alpha   90.00
_cell.angle_beta   90.00
_cell.angle_gamma   90.00
#
_symmetry.space_group_name_H-M   'P 1'
#
loop_
_entity.id
_entity.type
_entity.pdbx_description
1 polymer ?
#
loop_
_entity_poly.entity_id
_entity_poly.type
_entity_poly.pdbx_seq_one_letter_code
_entity_poly.pdbx_strand_id
1 'polypeptide(L)'
;DVASSDATNIQCEIKRDGNEYVINGRKWWSSGAGDPRCAVYIVMGKTNPDAGRHEQQSMIIVPANTPGITVVRALSVFGYDDAPHGHMEVVLKNVRVPAANLLLGEGRGFEIAQGRLGPGRIHHCMRTIGIAERALELMCKRLNSRVAFGREVARQTVWQERIAESRCMIEQARLLTLKAAYMMDTCLLYTSDAADD
;
A
#
# COMPACT_ATOMS: atom_id res chain seq x y z
N ASP A 1 -7.30 -3.31 17.94
CA ASP A 1 -6.42 -4.22 18.67
C ASP A 1 -5.23 -4.73 17.84
N VAL A 2 -5.06 -4.30 16.60
CA VAL A 2 -4.00 -4.81 15.72
C VAL A 2 -3.24 -3.66 15.07
N ALA A 3 -1.98 -3.95 14.72
CA ALA A 3 -1.14 -3.05 13.95
C ALA A 3 -1.82 -2.73 12.61
N SER A 4 -1.81 -1.46 12.25
CA SER A 4 -2.19 -1.01 10.92
C SER A 4 -1.02 -0.19 10.38
N SER A 5 -0.49 -0.56 9.21
CA SER A 5 0.67 0.08 8.57
C SER A 5 2.00 0.02 9.36
N ASP A 6 1.99 -0.38 10.62
CA ASP A 6 3.20 -0.58 11.44
C ASP A 6 3.60 -2.05 11.48
N ALA A 7 4.54 -2.45 10.63
CA ALA A 7 5.05 -3.81 10.56
C ALA A 7 5.71 -4.26 11.87
N THR A 8 6.26 -3.33 12.66
CA THR A 8 6.94 -3.66 13.93
C THR A 8 5.96 -4.08 15.04
N ASN A 9 4.69 -3.68 14.91
CA ASN A 9 3.63 -3.99 15.86
C ASN A 9 2.76 -5.20 15.42
N ILE A 10 3.15 -5.94 14.40
CA ILE A 10 2.45 -7.16 13.98
C ILE A 10 2.44 -8.19 15.10
N GLN A 11 1.26 -8.78 15.36
CA GLN A 11 1.07 -9.83 16.37
C GLN A 11 0.95 -11.23 15.75
N CYS A 12 0.77 -11.33 14.44
CA CYS A 12 0.73 -12.61 13.75
C CYS A 12 2.05 -13.36 13.95
N GLU A 13 1.99 -14.57 14.47
CA GLU A 13 3.13 -15.42 14.76
C GLU A 13 3.40 -16.37 13.59
N ILE A 14 4.67 -16.55 13.24
CA ILE A 14 5.16 -17.58 12.32
C ILE A 14 6.24 -18.37 13.06
N LYS A 15 5.90 -19.56 13.54
CA LYS A 15 6.80 -20.37 14.34
C LYS A 15 7.28 -21.57 13.57
N ARG A 16 8.59 -21.81 13.56
CA ARG A 16 9.18 -22.99 12.92
C ARG A 16 8.88 -24.26 13.75
N ASP A 17 8.46 -25.29 13.06
CA ASP A 17 8.22 -26.64 13.61
C ASP A 17 8.80 -27.68 12.64
N GLY A 18 10.04 -28.06 12.89
CA GLY A 18 10.78 -28.98 12.02
C GLY A 18 10.99 -28.43 10.60
N ASN A 19 10.40 -29.08 9.62
CA ASN A 19 10.47 -28.67 8.20
C ASN A 19 9.24 -27.88 7.73
N GLU A 20 8.45 -27.35 8.68
CA GLU A 20 7.26 -26.54 8.44
C GLU A 20 7.30 -25.27 9.27
N TYR A 21 6.40 -24.34 8.92
CA TYR A 21 6.02 -23.21 9.77
C TYR A 21 4.55 -23.33 10.16
N VAL A 22 4.28 -23.00 11.40
CA VAL A 22 2.93 -22.89 11.96
C VAL A 22 2.59 -21.41 12.13
N ILE A 23 1.48 -20.98 11.54
CA ILE A 23 1.06 -19.59 11.50
C ILE A 23 -0.20 -19.40 12.30
N ASN A 24 -0.18 -18.42 13.22
CA ASN A 24 -1.31 -18.03 14.03
C ASN A 24 -1.48 -16.52 14.03
N GLY A 25 -2.70 -16.06 13.76
CA GLY A 25 -2.97 -14.62 13.78
C GLY A 25 -4.31 -14.24 13.18
N ARG A 26 -4.59 -12.95 13.22
CA ARG A 26 -5.77 -12.33 12.61
C ARG A 26 -5.30 -11.16 11.76
N LYS A 27 -5.78 -11.12 10.53
CA LYS A 27 -5.53 -10.07 9.57
C LYS A 27 -6.83 -9.41 9.17
N TRP A 28 -6.81 -8.14 8.89
CA TRP A 28 -7.95 -7.44 8.32
C TRP A 28 -7.51 -6.49 7.22
N TRP A 29 -8.44 -6.00 6.43
CA TRP A 29 -8.18 -5.24 5.21
C TRP A 29 -7.28 -6.00 4.23
N SER A 30 -7.41 -7.35 4.23
CA SER A 30 -6.67 -8.22 3.31
C SER A 30 -7.34 -8.18 1.93
N SER A 31 -6.85 -7.28 1.09
CA SER A 31 -7.41 -7.05 -0.24
C SER A 31 -7.26 -8.29 -1.12
N GLY A 32 -8.35 -8.71 -1.75
CA GLY A 32 -8.39 -9.87 -2.64
C GLY A 32 -8.44 -11.23 -1.93
N ALA A 33 -8.36 -11.30 -0.60
CA ALA A 33 -8.37 -12.59 0.10
C ALA A 33 -9.70 -13.36 -0.02
N GLY A 34 -10.80 -12.69 -0.36
CA GLY A 34 -12.10 -13.31 -0.61
C GLY A 34 -12.41 -13.56 -2.08
N ASP A 35 -11.51 -13.19 -3.00
CA ASP A 35 -11.70 -13.42 -4.42
C ASP A 35 -11.62 -14.93 -4.70
N PRO A 36 -12.61 -15.55 -5.39
CA PRO A 36 -12.58 -16.98 -5.75
C PRO A 36 -11.35 -17.39 -6.57
N ARG A 37 -10.69 -16.45 -7.23
CA ARG A 37 -9.48 -16.68 -8.02
C ARG A 37 -8.20 -16.57 -7.19
N CYS A 38 -8.29 -16.18 -5.92
CA CYS A 38 -7.12 -16.05 -5.05
C CYS A 38 -6.53 -17.44 -4.76
N ALA A 39 -5.34 -17.71 -5.27
CA ALA A 39 -4.66 -18.99 -5.12
C ALA A 39 -3.70 -19.02 -3.92
N VAL A 40 -3.12 -17.87 -3.54
CA VAL A 40 -2.13 -17.78 -2.48
C VAL A 40 -2.24 -16.48 -1.68
N TYR A 41 -1.87 -16.55 -0.42
CA TYR A 41 -1.63 -15.39 0.43
C TYR A 41 -0.13 -15.22 0.67
N ILE A 42 0.36 -13.99 0.67
CA ILE A 42 1.67 -13.64 1.20
C ILE A 42 1.43 -13.11 2.61
N VAL A 43 1.79 -13.91 3.60
CA VAL A 43 1.52 -13.59 5.01
C VAL A 43 2.78 -13.05 5.67
N MET A 44 2.69 -11.85 6.25
CA MET A 44 3.73 -11.28 7.11
C MET A 44 3.40 -11.57 8.57
N GLY A 45 4.37 -12.03 9.33
CA GLY A 45 4.26 -12.28 10.76
C GLY A 45 5.61 -12.26 11.44
N LYS A 46 5.65 -12.31 12.77
CA LYS A 46 6.89 -12.39 13.55
C LYS A 46 7.38 -13.82 13.63
N THR A 47 8.65 -14.03 13.26
CA THR A 47 9.38 -15.30 13.46
C THR A 47 10.26 -15.23 14.69
N ASN A 48 10.86 -14.07 14.99
CA ASN A 48 11.71 -13.87 16.16
C ASN A 48 11.38 -12.51 16.82
N PRO A 49 10.56 -12.47 17.89
CA PRO A 49 10.22 -11.24 18.59
C PRO A 49 11.40 -10.58 19.33
N ASP A 50 12.49 -11.32 19.59
CA ASP A 50 13.66 -10.85 20.31
C ASP A 50 14.74 -10.26 19.40
N ALA A 51 14.58 -10.37 18.08
CA ALA A 51 15.47 -9.78 17.10
C ALA A 51 15.33 -8.25 17.03
N GLY A 52 16.24 -7.60 16.30
CA GLY A 52 16.16 -6.16 16.02
C GLY A 52 14.79 -5.78 15.42
N ARG A 53 14.36 -4.54 15.67
CA ARG A 53 13.00 -4.04 15.35
C ARG A 53 12.52 -4.40 13.94
N HIS A 54 13.39 -4.34 12.94
CA HIS A 54 13.08 -4.59 11.53
C HIS A 54 13.47 -6.01 11.06
N GLU A 55 13.99 -6.85 11.97
CA GLU A 55 14.39 -8.24 11.72
C GLU A 55 13.48 -9.26 12.40
N GLN A 56 12.42 -8.82 13.06
CA GLN A 56 11.45 -9.68 13.72
C GLN A 56 10.50 -10.37 12.74
N GLN A 57 10.25 -9.73 11.59
CA GLN A 57 9.21 -10.09 10.65
C GLN A 57 9.75 -10.93 9.51
N SER A 58 8.94 -11.91 9.11
CA SER A 58 9.18 -12.72 7.90
C SER A 58 7.94 -12.72 7.01
N MET A 59 8.12 -13.04 5.75
CA MET A 59 7.01 -13.27 4.81
C MET A 59 7.03 -14.71 4.30
N ILE A 60 5.84 -15.31 4.23
CA ILE A 60 5.67 -16.69 3.83
C ILE A 60 4.49 -16.86 2.86
N ILE A 61 4.66 -17.71 1.86
CA ILE A 61 3.60 -18.06 0.91
C ILE A 61 2.69 -19.12 1.54
N VAL A 62 1.39 -18.84 1.56
CA VAL A 62 0.37 -19.72 2.09
C VAL A 62 -0.67 -19.98 1.00
N PRO A 63 -0.82 -21.22 0.50
CA PRO A 63 -1.90 -21.55 -0.42
C PRO A 63 -3.27 -21.24 0.20
N ALA A 64 -4.17 -20.64 -0.58
CA ALA A 64 -5.45 -20.13 -0.06
C ALA A 64 -6.37 -21.22 0.51
N ASN A 65 -6.18 -22.47 0.06
CA ASN A 65 -6.93 -23.65 0.53
C ASN A 65 -6.27 -24.39 1.71
N THR A 66 -5.22 -23.81 2.33
CA THR A 66 -4.54 -24.46 3.46
C THR A 66 -5.49 -24.55 4.65
N PRO A 67 -5.57 -25.73 5.31
CA PRO A 67 -6.40 -25.89 6.52
C PRO A 67 -6.03 -24.88 7.62
N GLY A 68 -7.03 -24.38 8.34
CA GLY A 68 -6.85 -23.40 9.40
C GLY A 68 -7.02 -21.95 8.97
N ILE A 69 -7.23 -21.69 7.68
CA ILE A 69 -7.58 -20.37 7.17
C ILE A 69 -9.10 -20.19 7.19
N THR A 70 -9.56 -19.08 7.74
CA THR A 70 -10.97 -18.69 7.74
C THR A 70 -11.09 -17.25 7.24
N VAL A 71 -11.78 -17.04 6.14
CA VAL A 71 -12.26 -15.72 5.72
C VAL A 71 -13.53 -15.42 6.50
N VAL A 72 -13.45 -14.46 7.42
CA VAL A 72 -14.52 -14.18 8.38
C VAL A 72 -15.63 -13.35 7.77
N ARG A 73 -15.26 -12.26 7.11
CA ARG A 73 -16.21 -11.33 6.48
C ARG A 73 -15.51 -10.36 5.53
N ALA A 74 -16.28 -9.79 4.63
CA ALA A 74 -15.89 -8.61 3.87
C ALA A 74 -15.98 -7.36 4.76
N LEU A 75 -15.06 -6.44 4.55
CA LEU A 75 -15.02 -5.12 5.21
C LEU A 75 -15.44 -4.07 4.20
N SER A 76 -16.37 -3.22 4.55
CA SER A 76 -16.89 -2.18 3.66
C SER A 76 -16.25 -0.83 3.92
N VAL A 77 -16.09 -0.05 2.85
CA VAL A 77 -15.67 1.36 2.89
C VAL A 77 -16.81 2.21 2.33
N PHE A 78 -17.35 3.12 3.13
CA PHE A 78 -18.52 3.93 2.76
C PHE A 78 -19.71 3.10 2.23
N GLY A 79 -19.89 1.88 2.74
CA GLY A 79 -20.96 0.98 2.32
C GLY A 79 -20.65 0.12 1.09
N TYR A 80 -19.48 0.24 0.48
CA TYR A 80 -19.02 -0.57 -0.65
C TYR A 80 -18.12 -1.69 -0.16
N ASP A 81 -18.30 -2.92 -0.67
CA ASP A 81 -17.52 -4.11 -0.32
C ASP A 81 -16.45 -4.47 -1.36
N ASP A 82 -16.42 -3.75 -2.49
CA ASP A 82 -15.50 -3.97 -3.62
C ASP A 82 -15.50 -5.41 -4.17
N ALA A 83 -16.66 -6.07 -4.12
CA ALA A 83 -16.81 -7.42 -4.66
C ALA A 83 -16.50 -7.50 -6.19
N PRO A 84 -15.91 -8.61 -6.69
CA PRO A 84 -15.53 -9.84 -5.99
C PRO A 84 -14.18 -9.77 -5.26
N HIS A 85 -13.40 -8.74 -5.50
CA HIS A 85 -12.06 -8.55 -4.95
C HIS A 85 -12.09 -8.39 -3.44
N GLY A 86 -12.80 -7.37 -2.96
CA GLY A 86 -13.06 -7.09 -1.57
C GLY A 86 -11.83 -6.89 -0.68
N HIS A 87 -12.12 -6.57 0.58
CA HIS A 87 -11.12 -6.46 1.65
C HIS A 87 -11.60 -7.31 2.80
N MET A 88 -10.87 -8.34 3.15
CA MET A 88 -11.37 -9.37 4.07
C MET A 88 -10.73 -9.28 5.44
N GLU A 89 -11.49 -9.74 6.41
CA GLU A 89 -10.97 -10.15 7.70
C GLU A 89 -10.66 -11.65 7.63
N VAL A 90 -9.42 -12.04 7.97
CA VAL A 90 -8.91 -13.40 7.84
C VAL A 90 -8.32 -13.86 9.18
N VAL A 91 -8.69 -15.05 9.61
CA VAL A 91 -8.13 -15.73 10.78
C VAL A 91 -7.27 -16.90 10.31
N LEU A 92 -6.07 -16.98 10.87
CA LEU A 92 -5.12 -18.07 10.68
C LEU A 92 -4.98 -18.81 12.01
N LYS A 93 -5.35 -20.09 12.04
CA LYS A 93 -5.29 -20.93 13.26
C LYS A 93 -4.55 -22.21 12.96
N ASN A 94 -3.33 -22.33 13.49
CA ASN A 94 -2.46 -23.48 13.27
C ASN A 94 -2.28 -23.82 11.78
N VAL A 95 -2.16 -22.79 10.93
CA VAL A 95 -1.93 -22.95 9.50
C VAL A 95 -0.51 -23.45 9.28
N ARG A 96 -0.37 -24.62 8.67
CA ARG A 96 0.92 -25.28 8.44
C ARG A 96 1.31 -25.19 6.99
N VAL A 97 2.54 -24.76 6.74
CA VAL A 97 3.12 -24.70 5.40
C VAL A 97 4.58 -25.16 5.41
N PRO A 98 5.08 -25.73 4.31
CA PRO A 98 6.49 -26.14 4.20
C PRO A 98 7.45 -24.98 4.44
N ALA A 99 8.60 -25.25 5.05
CA ALA A 99 9.63 -24.24 5.29
C ALA A 99 10.14 -23.59 3.99
N ALA A 100 10.08 -24.30 2.87
CA ALA A 100 10.45 -23.80 1.55
C ALA A 100 9.56 -22.65 1.04
N ASN A 101 8.39 -22.44 1.66
CA ASN A 101 7.50 -21.34 1.32
C ASN A 101 7.94 -19.98 1.90
N LEU A 102 8.98 -19.97 2.75
CA LEU A 102 9.54 -18.75 3.32
C LEU A 102 10.24 -17.94 2.24
N LEU A 103 9.95 -16.64 2.19
CA LEU A 103 10.54 -15.72 1.21
C LEU A 103 11.86 -15.15 1.76
N LEU A 104 12.93 -15.20 0.99
CA LEU A 104 14.28 -14.68 1.26
C LEU A 104 14.96 -15.21 2.55
N GLY A 105 14.21 -15.66 3.56
CA GLY A 105 14.73 -16.11 4.85
C GLY A 105 14.02 -15.45 6.03
N GLU A 106 14.29 -15.97 7.23
CA GLU A 106 13.75 -15.41 8.48
C GLU A 106 14.29 -14.00 8.72
N GLY A 107 13.46 -13.13 9.31
CA GLY A 107 13.81 -11.76 9.66
C GLY A 107 13.84 -10.77 8.48
N ARG A 108 13.59 -11.23 7.25
CA ARG A 108 13.68 -10.39 6.05
C ARG A 108 12.33 -9.88 5.53
N GLY A 109 11.28 -10.01 6.33
CA GLY A 109 9.94 -9.57 5.93
C GLY A 109 9.83 -8.05 5.75
N PHE A 110 10.49 -7.27 6.60
CA PHE A 110 10.51 -5.82 6.46
C PHE A 110 11.26 -5.38 5.19
N GLU A 111 12.39 -5.97 4.89
CA GLU A 111 13.17 -5.75 3.66
C GLU A 111 12.31 -6.02 2.41
N ILE A 112 11.59 -7.16 2.38
CA ILE A 112 10.68 -7.50 1.28
C ILE A 112 9.60 -6.43 1.12
N ALA A 113 9.00 -5.98 2.24
CA ALA A 113 7.98 -4.95 2.23
C ALA A 113 8.51 -3.63 1.67
N GLN A 114 9.69 -3.19 2.08
CA GLN A 114 10.32 -1.96 1.58
C GLN A 114 10.65 -2.06 0.08
N GLY A 115 11.20 -3.19 -0.34
CA GLY A 115 11.49 -3.46 -1.74
C GLY A 115 10.26 -3.34 -2.64
N ARG A 116 9.11 -3.83 -2.17
CA ARG A 116 7.83 -3.73 -2.87
C ARG A 116 7.24 -2.31 -2.83
N LEU A 117 7.36 -1.61 -1.70
CA LEU A 117 6.70 -0.32 -1.47
C LEU A 117 7.43 0.85 -2.14
N GLY A 118 8.74 0.78 -2.34
CA GLY A 118 9.52 1.83 -2.98
C GLY A 118 8.92 2.29 -4.32
N PRO A 119 8.83 1.41 -5.34
CA PRO A 119 8.19 1.71 -6.61
C PRO A 119 6.73 2.15 -6.46
N GLY A 120 6.00 1.54 -5.52
CA GLY A 120 4.61 1.88 -5.21
C GLY A 120 4.43 3.32 -4.76
N ARG A 121 5.35 3.87 -3.96
CA ARG A 121 5.31 5.27 -3.51
C ARG A 121 5.41 6.23 -4.68
N ILE A 122 6.35 6.01 -5.61
CA ILE A 122 6.51 6.85 -6.82
C ILE A 122 5.26 6.76 -7.71
N HIS A 123 4.70 5.57 -7.88
CA HIS A 123 3.45 5.38 -8.60
C HIS A 123 2.30 6.19 -7.97
N HIS A 124 2.16 6.20 -6.64
CA HIS A 124 1.15 7.00 -5.96
C HIS A 124 1.37 8.51 -6.15
N CYS A 125 2.61 9.00 -6.15
CA CYS A 125 2.91 10.39 -6.47
C CYS A 125 2.40 10.76 -7.86
N MET A 126 2.68 9.93 -8.88
CA MET A 126 2.24 10.20 -10.25
C MET A 126 0.70 10.14 -10.39
N ARG A 127 0.03 9.23 -9.69
CA ARG A 127 -1.45 9.18 -9.65
C ARG A 127 -2.04 10.46 -9.05
N THR A 128 -1.44 10.97 -7.97
CA THR A 128 -1.87 12.22 -7.33
C THR A 128 -1.69 13.42 -8.26
N ILE A 129 -0.60 13.46 -9.02
CA ILE A 129 -0.38 14.47 -10.08
C ILE A 129 -1.50 14.40 -11.13
N GLY A 130 -1.88 13.21 -11.58
CA GLY A 130 -3.00 13.03 -12.52
C GLY A 130 -4.34 13.55 -11.98
N ILE A 131 -4.60 13.34 -10.69
CA ILE A 131 -5.79 13.88 -10.01
C ILE A 131 -5.72 15.42 -9.95
N ALA A 132 -4.56 15.99 -9.63
CA ALA A 132 -4.35 17.44 -9.57
C ALA A 132 -4.54 18.10 -10.96
N GLU A 133 -4.03 17.47 -12.02
CA GLU A 133 -4.27 17.91 -13.41
C GLU A 133 -5.77 17.96 -13.72
N ARG A 134 -6.47 16.90 -13.41
CA ARG A 134 -7.92 16.82 -13.64
C ARG A 134 -8.68 17.86 -12.83
N ALA A 135 -8.30 18.09 -11.58
CA ALA A 135 -8.90 19.11 -10.74
C ALA A 135 -8.68 20.52 -11.30
N LEU A 136 -7.46 20.82 -11.76
CA LEU A 136 -7.13 22.11 -12.37
C LEU A 136 -7.92 22.34 -13.68
N GLU A 137 -8.05 21.31 -14.51
CA GLU A 137 -8.89 21.36 -15.73
C GLU A 137 -10.34 21.69 -15.41
N LEU A 138 -10.93 20.99 -14.44
CA LEU A 138 -12.32 21.22 -14.01
C LEU A 138 -12.51 22.60 -13.40
N MET A 139 -11.51 23.06 -12.62
CA MET A 139 -11.51 24.42 -12.05
C MET A 139 -11.53 25.48 -13.16
N CYS A 140 -10.66 25.36 -14.18
CA CYS A 140 -10.63 26.26 -15.32
C CYS A 140 -11.97 26.26 -16.09
N LYS A 141 -12.52 25.09 -16.36
CA LYS A 141 -13.85 24.96 -16.99
C LYS A 141 -14.94 25.66 -16.20
N ARG A 142 -14.93 25.45 -14.87
CA ARG A 142 -15.93 26.05 -13.97
C ARG A 142 -15.80 27.57 -13.92
N LEU A 143 -14.60 28.10 -13.81
CA LEU A 143 -14.32 29.54 -13.73
C LEU A 143 -14.75 30.28 -15.02
N ASN A 144 -14.56 29.66 -16.18
CA ASN A 144 -14.99 30.22 -17.46
C ASN A 144 -16.51 30.12 -17.69
N SER A 145 -17.17 29.10 -17.15
CA SER A 145 -18.60 28.90 -17.36
C SER A 145 -19.48 29.66 -16.36
N ARG A 146 -18.95 30.03 -15.19
CA ARG A 146 -19.71 30.71 -14.15
C ARG A 146 -19.66 32.23 -14.28
N VAL A 147 -20.81 32.82 -14.42
CA VAL A 147 -21.00 34.30 -14.32
C VAL A 147 -21.44 34.66 -12.90
N ALA A 148 -20.77 35.62 -12.29
CA ALA A 148 -21.15 36.25 -11.01
C ALA A 148 -20.84 37.73 -11.06
N PHE A 149 -21.70 38.55 -10.51
CA PHE A 149 -21.60 40.04 -10.56
C PHE A 149 -21.43 40.57 -11.99
N GLY A 150 -22.18 39.97 -12.93
CA GLY A 150 -22.23 40.42 -14.33
C GLY A 150 -21.03 40.05 -15.21
N ARG A 151 -20.08 39.26 -14.70
CA ARG A 151 -18.89 38.79 -15.48
C ARG A 151 -18.48 37.37 -15.13
N GLU A 152 -17.70 36.76 -16.01
CA GLU A 152 -17.08 35.44 -15.76
C GLU A 152 -16.18 35.50 -14.54
N VAL A 153 -16.26 34.48 -13.68
CA VAL A 153 -15.43 34.40 -12.46
C VAL A 153 -13.94 34.31 -12.81
N ALA A 154 -13.60 33.73 -13.96
CA ALA A 154 -12.24 33.65 -14.47
C ALA A 154 -11.54 35.01 -14.66
N ARG A 155 -12.30 36.10 -14.76
CA ARG A 155 -11.75 37.46 -14.88
C ARG A 155 -11.24 38.05 -13.57
N GLN A 156 -11.44 37.37 -12.46
CA GLN A 156 -10.89 37.81 -11.17
C GLN A 156 -9.42 37.35 -11.04
N THR A 157 -8.53 38.31 -10.78
CA THR A 157 -7.07 38.08 -10.74
C THR A 157 -6.66 37.03 -9.70
N VAL A 158 -7.36 36.95 -8.56
CA VAL A 158 -7.11 35.94 -7.53
C VAL A 158 -7.22 34.50 -8.06
N TRP A 159 -8.15 34.25 -8.99
CA TRP A 159 -8.29 32.92 -9.59
C TRP A 159 -7.20 32.64 -10.61
N GLN A 160 -6.80 33.66 -11.37
CA GLN A 160 -5.68 33.55 -12.33
C GLN A 160 -4.38 33.23 -11.59
N GLU A 161 -4.12 33.91 -10.47
CA GLU A 161 -2.97 33.64 -9.60
C GLU A 161 -2.98 32.20 -9.08
N ARG A 162 -4.09 31.74 -8.51
CA ARG A 162 -4.23 30.37 -8.00
C ARG A 162 -4.06 29.30 -9.08
N ILE A 163 -4.53 29.57 -10.30
CA ILE A 163 -4.30 28.67 -11.44
C ILE A 163 -2.81 28.61 -11.77
N ALA A 164 -2.13 29.76 -11.84
CA ALA A 164 -0.71 29.82 -12.13
C ALA A 164 0.14 29.11 -11.07
N GLU A 165 -0.13 29.36 -9.79
CA GLU A 165 0.51 28.65 -8.67
C GLU A 165 0.28 27.13 -8.74
N SER A 166 -0.97 26.70 -8.95
CA SER A 166 -1.32 25.29 -9.07
C SER A 166 -0.56 24.63 -10.22
N ARG A 167 -0.46 25.30 -11.37
CA ARG A 167 0.31 24.80 -12.52
C ARG A 167 1.79 24.64 -12.17
N CYS A 168 2.39 25.64 -11.53
CA CYS A 168 3.79 25.56 -11.10
C CYS A 168 4.03 24.40 -10.13
N MET A 169 3.16 24.23 -9.11
CA MET A 169 3.28 23.12 -8.15
C MET A 169 3.13 21.74 -8.81
N ILE A 170 2.19 21.59 -9.74
CA ILE A 170 2.00 20.34 -10.48
C ILE A 170 3.24 19.99 -11.31
N GLU A 171 3.83 20.96 -12.01
CA GLU A 171 5.03 20.70 -12.82
C GLU A 171 6.26 20.40 -11.94
N GLN A 172 6.44 21.09 -10.82
CA GLN A 172 7.51 20.78 -9.87
C GLN A 172 7.37 19.36 -9.31
N ALA A 173 6.18 18.97 -8.88
CA ALA A 173 5.91 17.63 -8.37
C ALA A 173 6.13 16.55 -9.44
N ARG A 174 5.72 16.82 -10.69
CA ARG A 174 5.91 15.94 -11.83
C ARG A 174 7.40 15.71 -12.11
N LEU A 175 8.17 16.79 -12.23
CA LEU A 175 9.59 16.70 -12.52
C LEU A 175 10.36 15.96 -11.41
N LEU A 176 10.02 16.23 -10.14
CA LEU A 176 10.62 15.53 -9.02
C LEU A 176 10.29 14.03 -9.04
N THR A 177 9.04 13.68 -9.32
CA THR A 177 8.59 12.28 -9.40
C THR A 177 9.26 11.55 -10.57
N LEU A 178 9.38 12.18 -11.73
CA LEU A 178 10.10 11.63 -12.89
C LEU A 178 11.58 11.43 -12.59
N LYS A 179 12.22 12.40 -11.91
CA LYS A 179 13.61 12.26 -11.47
C LYS A 179 13.78 11.07 -10.51
N ALA A 180 12.88 10.92 -9.54
CA ALA A 180 12.91 9.79 -8.62
C ALA A 180 12.75 8.44 -9.35
N ALA A 181 11.83 8.35 -10.31
CA ALA A 181 11.67 7.17 -11.15
C ALA A 181 12.94 6.86 -11.97
N TYR A 182 13.51 7.87 -12.60
CA TYR A 182 14.77 7.73 -13.34
C TYR A 182 15.92 7.25 -12.45
N MET A 183 16.02 7.79 -11.23
CA MET A 183 17.05 7.34 -10.27
C MET A 183 16.84 5.89 -9.83
N MET A 184 15.61 5.44 -9.68
CA MET A 184 15.32 4.04 -9.40
C MET A 184 15.76 3.10 -10.53
N ASP A 185 15.58 3.53 -11.78
CA ASP A 185 15.97 2.72 -12.94
C ASP A 185 17.49 2.68 -13.15
N THR A 186 18.21 3.74 -12.76
CA THR A 186 19.63 3.92 -13.12
C THR A 186 20.59 3.72 -11.94
N CYS A 187 20.19 4.01 -10.72
CA CYS A 187 21.11 4.10 -9.58
C CYS A 187 20.99 2.95 -8.59
N LEU A 188 20.00 2.05 -8.70
CA LEU A 188 19.70 0.97 -7.73
C LEU A 188 19.62 1.44 -6.26
N LEU A 189 19.60 2.76 -6.03
CA LEU A 189 19.49 3.34 -4.70
C LEU A 189 18.04 3.27 -4.27
N TYR A 190 17.73 2.26 -3.46
CA TYR A 190 16.53 2.27 -2.65
C TYR A 190 16.61 3.47 -1.71
N THR A 191 15.66 4.37 -1.84
CA THR A 191 15.46 5.46 -0.86
C THR A 191 14.77 4.90 0.40
N SER A 192 15.32 3.84 0.99
CA SER A 192 14.83 3.29 2.25
C SER A 192 15.20 4.17 3.45
N ASP A 193 16.23 5.00 3.31
CA ASP A 193 16.76 5.80 4.40
C ASP A 193 15.88 7.01 4.78
N ALA A 194 14.89 7.37 3.96
CA ALA A 194 13.98 8.48 4.27
C ALA A 194 12.80 8.09 5.19
N ALA A 195 12.73 6.85 5.65
CA ALA A 195 11.66 6.36 6.52
C ALA A 195 12.14 6.05 7.96
N ASP A 196 13.41 6.28 8.25
CA ASP A 196 14.03 5.99 9.56
C ASP A 196 14.24 7.24 10.42
N ASP A 197 13.83 8.46 9.96
CA ASP A 197 13.83 9.71 10.75
C ASP A 197 12.45 10.01 11.34
#